data_4a656fccfd581c09986fcbbe3be201ae
#
_entry.id   4a656fccfd581c09986fcbbe3be201ae
#
_cell.length_a   1.000
_cell.length_b   1.000
_cell.length_c   1.000
_cell.angle_alpha   90.00
_cell.angle_beta   90.00
_cell.angle_gamma   90.00
#
_symmetry.space_group_name_H-M   'P 1'
#
loop_
_entity.id
_entity.type
_entity.pdbx_description
1 polymer ?
#
loop_
_entity_poly.entity_id
_entity_poly.type
_entity_poly.pdbx_seq_one_letter_code
_entity_poly.pdbx_strand_id
1 'polypeptide(L)'
;MDLSSIEIREAIRTGKWEGMTVGRAGRYVQAGLVILPKIQAYDFLVFCQRNSKSCPLLEVTDPGDPVPQQLAPSADLRTDIGLYSIIRDGSVVDEVPDIRSLWQEDFVAFLLGSSLTFSQALVDAGCTSSVGIGMYKTNIDCLPAGRFAGKMVV
;
A
#
# COMPACT_ATOMS: atom_id res chain seq x y z
N MET A 1 16.65 6.96 14.79
CA MET A 1 15.51 7.43 15.60
C MET A 1 14.27 6.90 14.92
N ASP A 2 13.50 6.08 15.61
CA ASP A 2 12.28 5.48 15.06
C ASP A 2 11.17 6.53 15.15
N LEU A 3 10.64 6.96 14.01
CA LEU A 3 9.59 7.98 13.94
C LEU A 3 8.23 7.31 14.24
N SER A 4 7.31 8.06 14.83
CA SER A 4 5.91 7.64 14.88
C SER A 4 5.29 7.68 13.49
N SER A 5 4.18 6.96 13.32
CA SER A 5 3.44 6.96 12.05
C SER A 5 2.91 8.37 11.69
N ILE A 6 2.68 9.22 12.66
CA ILE A 6 2.26 10.62 12.45
C ILE A 6 3.44 11.46 11.97
N GLU A 7 4.59 11.36 12.64
CA GLU A 7 5.79 12.15 12.30
C GLU A 7 6.29 11.84 10.88
N ILE A 8 6.27 10.56 10.45
CA ILE A 8 6.69 10.23 9.09
C ILE A 8 5.70 10.79 8.06
N ARG A 9 4.39 10.75 8.29
CA ARG A 9 3.40 11.37 7.41
C ARG A 9 3.56 12.89 7.33
N GLU A 10 3.82 13.55 8.45
CA GLU A 10 4.12 14.99 8.46
C GLU A 10 5.39 15.32 7.68
N ALA A 11 6.43 14.49 7.80
CA ALA A 11 7.65 14.67 7.03
C ALA A 11 7.38 14.53 5.51
N ILE A 12 6.54 13.59 5.10
CA ILE A 12 6.12 13.42 3.70
C ILE A 12 5.33 14.64 3.23
N ARG A 13 4.28 15.06 3.93
CA ARG A 13 3.45 16.22 3.59
C ARG A 13 4.25 17.51 3.43
N THR A 14 5.34 17.65 4.18
CA THR A 14 6.19 18.83 4.15
C THR A 14 7.38 18.72 3.20
N GLY A 15 7.45 17.63 2.40
CA GLY A 15 8.55 17.39 1.46
C GLY A 15 9.91 17.11 2.11
N LYS A 16 9.92 16.79 3.41
CA LYS A 16 11.15 16.41 4.13
C LYS A 16 11.51 14.94 3.97
N TRP A 17 10.57 14.15 3.45
CA TRP A 17 10.77 12.74 3.16
C TRP A 17 10.05 12.36 1.87
N GLU A 18 10.74 11.63 1.01
CA GLU A 18 10.22 11.02 -0.20
C GLU A 18 10.59 9.54 -0.25
N GLY A 19 9.79 8.72 -0.92
CA GLY A 19 10.01 7.30 -1.10
C GLY A 19 9.47 6.43 0.04
N MET A 20 9.98 5.21 0.13
CA MET A 20 9.45 4.16 1.01
C MET A 20 9.70 4.47 2.49
N THR A 21 8.73 4.12 3.34
CA THR A 21 8.80 4.33 4.80
C THR A 21 9.39 3.15 5.57
N VAL A 22 9.83 2.12 4.88
CA VAL A 22 10.44 0.92 5.47
C VAL A 22 11.62 1.28 6.37
N GLY A 23 11.62 0.74 7.61
CA GLY A 23 12.67 1.00 8.59
C GLY A 23 12.65 2.40 9.23
N ARG A 24 11.61 3.23 8.95
CA ARG A 24 11.45 4.56 9.56
C ARG A 24 10.41 4.61 10.66
N ALA A 25 9.39 3.77 10.56
CA ALA A 25 8.34 3.58 11.56
C ALA A 25 8.14 2.08 11.81
N GLY A 26 9.20 1.39 12.19
CA GLY A 26 9.28 -0.08 12.21
C GLY A 26 8.35 -0.77 13.21
N ARG A 27 7.75 -0.02 14.14
CA ARG A 27 6.79 -0.54 15.13
C ARG A 27 5.33 -0.43 14.67
N TYR A 28 5.10 0.08 13.46
CA TYR A 28 3.77 0.26 12.89
C TYR A 28 3.55 -0.70 11.72
N VAL A 29 2.30 -1.05 11.49
CA VAL A 29 1.90 -1.85 10.33
C VAL A 29 2.32 -1.15 9.05
N GLN A 30 3.03 -1.86 8.19
CA GLN A 30 3.38 -1.39 6.85
C GLN A 30 2.31 -1.89 5.87
N ALA A 31 1.78 -0.99 5.09
CA ALA A 31 0.76 -1.30 4.09
C ALA A 31 1.17 -0.80 2.70
N GLY A 32 0.85 -1.61 1.69
CA GLY A 32 0.82 -1.16 0.30
C GLY A 32 -0.51 -0.49 0.00
N LEU A 33 -0.51 0.50 -0.88
CA LEU A 33 -1.72 1.23 -1.30
C LEU A 33 -2.05 0.89 -2.74
N VAL A 34 -3.32 0.56 -3.00
CA VAL A 34 -3.91 0.43 -4.34
C VAL A 34 -5.14 1.32 -4.40
N ILE A 35 -5.23 2.19 -5.41
CA ILE A 35 -6.37 3.08 -5.65
C ILE A 35 -6.98 2.72 -6.99
N LEU A 36 -8.28 2.48 -7.02
CA LEU A 36 -9.01 2.06 -8.21
C LEU A 36 -10.33 2.85 -8.36
N PRO A 37 -10.80 3.10 -9.59
CA PRO A 37 -12.16 3.54 -9.81
C PRO A 37 -13.19 2.54 -9.24
N LYS A 38 -14.29 3.03 -8.73
CA LYS A 38 -15.37 2.24 -8.12
C LYS A 38 -15.85 1.08 -9.01
N ILE A 39 -15.86 1.29 -10.31
CA ILE A 39 -16.28 0.26 -11.27
C ILE A 39 -15.40 -1.00 -11.23
N GLN A 40 -14.17 -0.89 -10.73
CA GLN A 40 -13.21 -2.00 -10.59
C GLN A 40 -13.08 -2.48 -9.13
N ALA A 41 -13.54 -1.68 -8.17
CA ALA A 41 -13.28 -1.90 -6.76
C ALA A 41 -13.89 -3.21 -6.23
N TYR A 42 -15.12 -3.56 -6.67
CA TYR A 42 -15.76 -4.81 -6.24
C TYR A 42 -14.98 -6.05 -6.70
N ASP A 43 -14.57 -6.09 -7.95
CA ASP A 43 -13.80 -7.21 -8.48
C ASP A 43 -12.46 -7.35 -7.76
N PHE A 44 -11.80 -6.23 -7.47
CA PHE A 44 -10.54 -6.24 -6.72
C PHE A 44 -10.73 -6.68 -5.26
N LEU A 45 -11.81 -6.24 -4.60
CA LEU A 45 -12.16 -6.70 -3.26
C LEU A 45 -12.32 -8.22 -3.21
N VAL A 46 -13.07 -8.79 -4.18
CA VAL A 46 -13.27 -10.23 -4.30
C VAL A 46 -11.94 -10.94 -4.61
N PHE A 47 -11.09 -10.35 -5.45
CA PHE A 47 -9.76 -10.87 -5.74
C PHE A 47 -8.90 -10.94 -4.47
N CYS A 48 -8.83 -9.88 -3.67
CA CYS A 48 -8.11 -9.87 -2.40
C CYS A 48 -8.64 -10.92 -1.42
N GLN A 49 -9.96 -11.02 -1.30
CA GLN A 49 -10.60 -11.99 -0.42
C GLN A 49 -10.28 -13.45 -0.82
N ARG A 50 -10.28 -13.75 -2.11
CA ARG A 50 -9.92 -15.09 -2.63
C ARG A 50 -8.45 -15.41 -2.47
N ASN A 51 -7.59 -14.40 -2.46
CA ASN A 51 -6.14 -14.52 -2.42
C ASN A 51 -5.52 -13.85 -1.18
N SER A 52 -6.12 -14.07 -0.02
CA SER A 52 -5.77 -13.36 1.24
C SER A 52 -4.33 -13.57 1.70
N LYS A 53 -3.64 -14.60 1.22
CA LYS A 53 -2.22 -14.83 1.54
C LYS A 53 -1.28 -13.91 0.76
N SER A 54 -1.62 -13.59 -0.48
CA SER A 54 -0.82 -12.70 -1.35
C SER A 54 -1.33 -11.26 -1.36
N CYS A 55 -2.60 -11.05 -1.02
CA CYS A 55 -3.25 -9.75 -0.96
C CYS A 55 -3.99 -9.60 0.37
N PRO A 56 -3.30 -9.56 1.52
CA PRO A 56 -3.93 -9.47 2.83
C PRO A 56 -4.56 -8.10 3.02
N LEU A 57 -5.87 -8.02 2.81
CA LEU A 57 -6.62 -6.77 2.90
C LEU A 57 -6.73 -6.31 4.36
N LEU A 58 -6.31 -5.08 4.63
CA LEU A 58 -6.38 -4.44 5.94
C LEU A 58 -7.58 -3.50 6.06
N GLU A 59 -7.77 -2.63 5.06
CA GLU A 59 -8.88 -1.67 5.03
C GLU A 59 -9.22 -1.30 3.59
N VAL A 60 -10.48 -0.93 3.37
CA VAL A 60 -11.00 -0.36 2.11
C VAL A 60 -11.74 0.92 2.47
N THR A 61 -11.49 1.99 1.74
CA THR A 61 -12.20 3.26 1.95
C THR A 61 -13.56 3.28 1.23
N ASP A 62 -14.43 4.15 1.67
CA ASP A 62 -15.60 4.50 0.89
C ASP A 62 -15.20 5.24 -0.41
N PRO A 63 -16.01 5.18 -1.47
CA PRO A 63 -15.73 5.91 -2.70
C PRO A 63 -15.56 7.42 -2.45
N GLY A 64 -14.46 7.97 -2.94
CA GLY A 64 -14.11 9.38 -2.79
C GLY A 64 -13.48 9.76 -1.45
N ASP A 65 -13.58 8.92 -0.42
CA ASP A 65 -12.95 9.18 0.87
C ASP A 65 -11.44 8.84 0.85
N PRO A 66 -10.55 9.81 1.04
CA PRO A 66 -9.12 9.56 1.09
C PRO A 66 -8.60 9.16 2.47
N VAL A 67 -9.49 9.00 3.47
CA VAL A 67 -9.11 8.76 4.87
C VAL A 67 -9.38 7.29 5.25
N PRO A 68 -8.36 6.53 5.65
CA PRO A 68 -8.55 5.19 6.21
C PRO A 68 -9.06 5.32 7.65
N GLN A 69 -10.36 5.19 7.82
CA GLN A 69 -11.09 5.53 9.05
C GLN A 69 -10.72 4.65 10.26
N GLN A 70 -10.28 3.43 10.03
CA GLN A 70 -9.97 2.46 11.10
C GLN A 70 -8.47 2.44 11.42
N LEU A 71 -7.61 2.32 10.41
CA LEU A 71 -6.17 2.12 10.62
C LEU A 71 -5.40 3.43 10.84
N ALA A 72 -5.82 4.51 10.18
CA ALA A 72 -5.13 5.78 10.26
C ALA A 72 -6.07 6.97 10.04
N PRO A 73 -7.00 7.25 10.97
CA PRO A 73 -8.04 8.29 10.79
C PRO A 73 -7.48 9.73 10.69
N SER A 74 -6.19 9.91 10.94
CA SER A 74 -5.48 11.19 10.76
C SER A 74 -4.67 11.27 9.46
N ALA A 75 -4.71 10.22 8.63
CA ALA A 75 -3.99 10.18 7.36
C ALA A 75 -4.85 10.74 6.22
N ASP A 76 -4.18 11.30 5.23
CA ASP A 76 -4.74 11.62 3.91
C ASP A 76 -3.97 10.80 2.86
N LEU A 77 -4.65 9.82 2.26
CA LEU A 77 -4.04 8.93 1.27
C LEU A 77 -3.63 9.63 -0.02
N ARG A 78 -3.90 10.92 -0.17
CA ARG A 78 -3.48 11.72 -1.33
C ARG A 78 -2.12 12.38 -1.15
N THR A 79 -1.64 12.49 0.10
CA THR A 79 -0.44 13.26 0.46
C THR A 79 0.53 12.54 1.39
N ASP A 80 0.08 11.47 2.05
CA ASP A 80 0.82 10.82 3.14
C ASP A 80 1.65 9.61 2.71
N ILE A 81 1.69 9.36 1.41
CA ILE A 81 2.50 8.32 0.79
C ILE A 81 3.70 9.00 0.10
N GLY A 82 4.90 8.52 0.39
CA GLY A 82 6.11 9.20 -0.07
C GLY A 82 6.33 9.16 -1.59
N LEU A 83 5.65 8.27 -2.32
CA LEU A 83 5.67 8.20 -3.78
C LEU A 83 4.48 7.40 -4.28
N TYR A 84 3.80 7.91 -5.31
CA TYR A 84 2.72 7.23 -6.01
C TYR A 84 3.14 6.90 -7.44
N SER A 85 3.00 5.65 -7.84
CA SER A 85 3.15 5.24 -9.24
C SER A 85 1.79 5.29 -9.93
N ILE A 86 1.69 6.10 -10.97
CA ILE A 86 0.47 6.23 -11.79
C ILE A 86 0.52 5.18 -12.89
N ILE A 87 -0.46 4.29 -12.89
CA ILE A 87 -0.52 3.16 -13.83
C ILE A 87 -1.66 3.39 -14.81
N ARG A 88 -1.36 3.30 -16.12
CA ARG A 88 -2.34 3.29 -17.20
C ARG A 88 -2.03 2.13 -18.15
N ASP A 89 -3.06 1.38 -18.52
CA ASP A 89 -2.95 0.24 -19.44
C ASP A 89 -1.83 -0.75 -19.06
N GLY A 90 -1.66 -0.99 -17.76
CA GLY A 90 -0.67 -1.93 -17.23
C GLY A 90 0.78 -1.40 -17.18
N SER A 91 0.99 -0.12 -17.48
CA SER A 91 2.32 0.50 -17.46
C SER A 91 2.36 1.68 -16.50
N VAL A 92 3.48 1.85 -15.80
CA VAL A 92 3.75 3.07 -15.02
C VAL A 92 4.00 4.21 -16.00
N VAL A 93 3.18 5.25 -15.91
CA VAL A 93 3.27 6.43 -16.80
C VAL A 93 3.82 7.65 -16.10
N ASP A 94 3.76 7.69 -14.77
CA ASP A 94 4.28 8.79 -13.96
C ASP A 94 4.54 8.33 -12.52
N GLU A 95 5.38 9.06 -11.81
CA GLU A 95 5.60 8.90 -10.36
C GLU A 95 5.56 10.27 -9.70
N VAL A 96 4.68 10.44 -8.72
CA VAL A 96 4.40 11.74 -8.10
C VAL A 96 4.30 11.63 -6.58
N PRO A 97 4.69 12.67 -5.83
CA PRO A 97 4.59 12.69 -4.36
C PRO A 97 3.19 13.06 -3.85
N ASP A 98 2.31 13.55 -4.71
CA ASP A 98 0.99 14.08 -4.34
C ASP A 98 -0.02 13.80 -5.46
N ILE A 99 -1.18 13.26 -5.11
CA ILE A 99 -2.23 12.90 -6.06
C ILE A 99 -3.54 13.67 -5.85
N ARG A 100 -3.54 14.77 -5.10
CA ARG A 100 -4.76 15.58 -4.87
C ARG A 100 -5.41 16.05 -6.16
N SER A 101 -4.60 16.44 -7.15
CA SER A 101 -5.08 16.85 -8.48
C SER A 101 -5.61 15.72 -9.35
N LEU A 102 -5.26 14.48 -9.01
CA LEU A 102 -5.67 13.27 -9.73
C LEU A 102 -6.82 12.55 -9.04
N TRP A 103 -7.13 12.91 -7.77
CA TRP A 103 -8.15 12.25 -6.97
C TRP A 103 -9.54 12.48 -7.55
N GLN A 104 -10.35 11.42 -7.62
CA GLN A 104 -11.71 11.45 -8.13
C GLN A 104 -12.70 10.97 -7.06
N GLU A 105 -13.95 11.44 -7.16
CA GLU A 105 -15.03 11.11 -6.21
C GLU A 105 -15.46 9.64 -6.23
N ASP A 106 -15.06 8.90 -7.26
CA ASP A 106 -15.34 7.47 -7.39
C ASP A 106 -14.12 6.58 -7.06
N PHE A 107 -13.02 7.14 -6.61
CA PHE A 107 -11.85 6.35 -6.24
C PHE A 107 -12.07 5.62 -4.91
N VAL A 108 -11.66 4.36 -4.88
CA VAL A 108 -11.66 3.49 -3.70
C VAL A 108 -10.22 3.08 -3.43
N ALA A 109 -9.77 3.31 -2.21
CA ALA A 109 -8.42 2.93 -1.78
C ALA A 109 -8.45 1.61 -0.99
N PHE A 110 -7.46 0.78 -1.24
CA PHE A 110 -7.24 -0.51 -0.59
C PHE A 110 -5.89 -0.49 0.11
N LEU A 111 -5.87 -0.75 1.40
CA LEU A 111 -4.65 -0.95 2.17
C LEU A 111 -4.36 -2.44 2.28
N LEU A 112 -3.23 -2.86 1.72
CA LEU A 112 -2.79 -4.26 1.71
C LEU A 112 -1.63 -4.44 2.67
N GLY A 113 -1.71 -5.42 3.55
CA GLY A 113 -0.64 -5.74 4.49
C GLY A 113 0.64 -6.18 3.79
N SER A 114 1.76 -5.83 4.40
CA SER A 114 3.09 -6.18 3.92
C SER A 114 3.88 -6.94 4.98
N SER A 115 4.66 -7.94 4.54
CA SER A 115 5.62 -8.66 5.40
C SER A 115 6.68 -7.75 6.01
N LEU A 116 6.90 -6.56 5.45
CA LEU A 116 7.78 -5.53 6.00
C LEU A 116 7.36 -5.07 7.41
N THR A 117 6.11 -5.30 7.80
CA THR A 117 5.60 -5.09 9.16
C THR A 117 6.43 -5.86 10.21
N PHE A 118 6.97 -7.01 9.85
CA PHE A 118 7.72 -7.87 10.77
C PHE A 118 9.24 -7.59 10.78
N SER A 119 9.73 -6.73 9.88
CA SER A 119 11.17 -6.51 9.71
C SER A 119 11.85 -6.05 10.98
N GLN A 120 11.25 -5.10 11.73
CA GLN A 120 11.84 -4.63 12.98
C GLN A 120 11.83 -5.70 14.07
N ALA A 121 10.76 -6.48 14.19
CA ALA A 121 10.68 -7.56 15.16
C ALA A 121 11.74 -8.65 14.91
N LEU A 122 12.05 -8.93 13.64
CA LEU A 122 13.11 -9.86 13.26
C LEU A 122 14.50 -9.31 13.65
N VAL A 123 14.75 -8.04 13.41
CA VAL A 123 16.00 -7.36 13.82
C VAL A 123 16.14 -7.38 15.35
N ASP A 124 15.10 -7.06 16.09
CA ASP A 124 15.07 -7.07 17.56
C ASP A 124 15.31 -8.48 18.13
N ALA A 125 14.89 -9.51 17.40
CA ALA A 125 15.15 -10.92 17.73
C ALA A 125 16.55 -11.42 17.34
N GLY A 126 17.41 -10.54 16.82
CA GLY A 126 18.78 -10.88 16.42
C GLY A 126 18.89 -11.53 15.03
N CYS A 127 17.80 -11.55 14.24
CA CYS A 127 17.86 -11.96 12.85
C CYS A 127 18.51 -10.86 12.02
N THR A 128 19.73 -11.08 11.53
CA THR A 128 20.35 -10.18 10.56
C THR A 128 19.67 -10.36 9.22
N SER A 129 18.68 -9.54 8.92
CA SER A 129 18.15 -9.45 7.57
C SER A 129 18.93 -8.39 6.81
N SER A 130 19.63 -8.78 5.75
CA SER A 130 19.88 -7.86 4.67
C SER A 130 18.51 -7.53 4.11
N VAL A 131 17.99 -6.35 4.42
CA VAL A 131 16.65 -5.91 3.97
C VAL A 131 16.75 -5.59 2.48
N GLY A 132 16.81 -6.64 1.67
CA GLY A 132 16.52 -6.54 0.25
C GLY A 132 15.02 -6.77 0.09
N ILE A 133 14.29 -5.77 -0.36
CA ILE A 133 12.90 -5.97 -0.77
C ILE A 133 12.96 -6.72 -2.10
N GLY A 134 12.93 -8.04 -2.02
CA GLY A 134 12.82 -8.89 -3.20
C GLY A 134 11.34 -9.18 -3.46
N MET A 135 10.87 -8.91 -4.67
CA MET A 135 9.58 -9.42 -5.14
C MET A 135 9.82 -10.55 -6.13
N TYR A 136 9.29 -11.72 -5.83
CA TYR A 136 9.46 -12.91 -6.66
C TYR A 136 8.11 -13.37 -7.23
N LYS A 137 8.04 -13.45 -8.55
CA LYS A 137 6.89 -14.03 -9.24
C LYS A 137 6.96 -15.55 -9.12
N THR A 138 5.93 -16.15 -8.54
CA THR A 138 5.81 -17.61 -8.39
C THR A 138 5.17 -18.23 -9.63
N ASN A 139 5.09 -19.58 -9.66
CA ASN A 139 4.29 -20.33 -10.65
C ASN A 139 2.87 -20.63 -10.15
N ILE A 140 2.48 -20.13 -8.97
CA ILE A 140 1.16 -20.32 -8.36
C ILE A 140 0.19 -19.30 -8.94
N ASP A 141 -0.93 -19.77 -9.50
CA ASP A 141 -1.99 -18.89 -9.98
C ASP A 141 -2.83 -18.37 -8.83
N CYS A 142 -3.13 -17.07 -8.86
CA CYS A 142 -4.16 -16.48 -8.02
C CYS A 142 -5.54 -16.89 -8.54
N LEU A 143 -6.50 -17.03 -7.62
CA LEU A 143 -7.91 -17.23 -7.97
C LEU A 143 -8.47 -15.96 -8.61
N PRO A 144 -8.94 -15.99 -9.86
CA PRO A 144 -9.34 -14.77 -10.55
C PRO A 144 -10.66 -14.20 -10.01
N ALA A 145 -10.83 -12.86 -10.19
CA ALA A 145 -12.09 -12.16 -9.95
C ALA A 145 -12.23 -11.02 -10.96
N GLY A 146 -13.29 -11.03 -11.74
CA GLY A 146 -13.48 -10.07 -12.82
C GLY A 146 -12.26 -10.03 -13.76
N ARG A 147 -11.70 -8.85 -13.91
CA ARG A 147 -10.49 -8.62 -14.73
C ARG A 147 -9.16 -8.93 -14.01
N PHE A 148 -9.20 -9.16 -12.71
CA PHE A 148 -7.99 -9.42 -11.93
C PHE A 148 -7.63 -10.89 -11.96
N ALA A 149 -6.45 -11.19 -12.50
CA ALA A 149 -5.86 -12.52 -12.58
C ALA A 149 -4.33 -12.39 -12.68
N GLY A 150 -3.62 -13.44 -12.33
CA GLY A 150 -2.17 -13.48 -12.49
C GLY A 150 -1.50 -14.49 -11.58
N LYS A 151 -0.18 -14.48 -11.62
CA LYS A 151 0.64 -15.29 -10.71
C LYS A 151 0.81 -14.56 -9.38
N MET A 152 0.84 -15.36 -8.31
CA MET A 152 1.20 -14.85 -6.99
C MET A 152 2.61 -14.25 -7.02
N VAL A 153 2.76 -13.08 -6.42
CA VAL A 153 4.06 -12.44 -6.16
C VAL A 153 4.29 -12.47 -4.65
N VAL A 154 5.49 -12.82 -4.23
CA VAL A 154 5.90 -12.91 -2.83
C VAL A 154 7.16 -12.12 -2.58
#